data_027e077e78aabb0e265c2beb5f0f8eb7
#
_entry.id   027e077e78aabb0e265c2beb5f0f8eb7
#
_cell.length_a   1.000
_cell.length_b   1.000
_cell.length_c   1.000
_cell.angle_alpha   90.00
_cell.angle_beta   90.00
_cell.angle_gamma   90.00
#
_symmetry.space_group_name_H-M   'P 1'
#
loop_
_entity.id
_entity.type
_entity.pdbx_description
1 polymer ?
#
loop_
_entity_poly.entity_id
_entity_poly.type
_entity_poly.pdbx_seq_one_letter_code
_entity_poly.pdbx_strand_id
1 'polypeptide(L)'
;MRAARILGVAVGAAGLVGTSFVVAGPAAAAGCTAKALETVVIRSTTSTGGTALAQLNKGQSASASCTMYYGSVSYEKCDIVSKRWVKVTRSGVTGYVVGTCVTITEN
;
A
#
# COMPACT_ATOMS: atom_id res chain seq x y z
N MET A 1 -23.50 -20.91 5.74
CA MET A 1 -23.09 -21.55 5.55
C MET A 1 -22.23 -21.95 5.35
N ARG A 2 -22.74 -21.53 5.44
CA ARG A 2 -22.31 -22.08 5.54
C ARG A 2 -21.49 -22.58 5.52
N ALA A 3 -22.52 -22.18 5.88
CA ALA A 3 -22.05 -23.05 5.81
C ALA A 3 -21.35 -23.49 5.79
N ALA A 4 -21.79 -22.91 6.05
CA ALA A 4 -21.33 -23.67 5.88
C ALA A 4 -20.67 -23.99 5.89
N ARG A 5 -20.88 -23.57 5.90
CA ARG A 5 -20.38 -24.09 6.00
C ARG A 5 -19.50 -24.40 5.93
N ILE A 6 -20.25 -24.01 6.30
CA ILE A 6 -19.60 -24.70 6.24
C ILE A 6 -18.81 -24.94 6.15
N LEU A 7 -19.26 -24.41 6.24
CA LEU A 7 -18.61 -24.94 6.12
C LEU A 7 -17.69 -25.16 6.07
N GLY A 8 -18.19 -24.70 6.67
CA GLY A 8 -17.67 -25.34 6.54
C GLY A 8 -16.79 -25.47 6.63
N VAL A 9 -17.15 -25.20 6.81
CA VAL A 9 -16.45 -25.69 6.71
C VAL A 9 -15.63 -25.82 6.75
N ALA A 10 -16.05 -24.99 7.11
CA ALA A 10 -15.43 -25.48 6.88
C ALA A 10 -14.78 -25.75 6.89
N VAL A 11 -14.95 -25.62 7.28
CA VAL A 11 -14.32 -26.07 7.03
C VAL A 11 -13.63 -26.15 7.10
N GLY A 12 -13.79 -25.48 7.50
CA GLY A 12 -13.42 -25.91 7.35
C GLY A 12 -12.68 -25.87 7.40
N ALA A 13 -13.17 -25.18 7.69
CA ALA A 13 -12.62 -25.44 7.50
C ALA A 13 -12.08 -25.37 7.48
N ALA A 14 -12.34 -24.79 7.77
CA ALA A 14 -11.90 -24.96 7.48
C ALA A 14 -11.49 -24.81 7.51
N GLY A 15 -11.51 -24.35 7.98
CA GLY A 15 -11.34 -24.45 7.73
C GLY A 15 -10.82 -24.15 7.83
N LEU A 16 -11.21 -23.37 8.06
CA LEU A 16 -10.82 -23.32 7.86
C LEU A 16 -10.47 -23.02 7.81
N VAL A 17 -10.89 -22.34 8.09
CA VAL A 17 -10.56 -22.21 7.71
C VAL A 17 -10.21 -21.87 7.57
N GLY A 18 -10.23 -21.27 7.88
CA GLY A 18 -9.90 -21.09 7.47
C GLY A 18 -9.44 -20.58 7.32
N THR A 19 -9.52 -20.24 7.45
CA THR A 19 -8.98 -19.79 7.05
C THR A 19 -8.55 -19.18 6.87
N SER A 20 -8.50 -18.93 7.05
CA SER A 20 -7.98 -18.37 6.66
C SER A 20 -7.49 -17.90 6.45
N PHE A 21 -7.30 -17.61 6.53
CA PHE A 21 -6.60 -17.19 6.15
C PHE A 21 -6.11 -16.63 5.79
N VAL A 22 -6.05 -16.40 6.01
CA VAL A 22 -5.60 -15.92 5.53
C VAL A 22 -4.93 -15.56 5.25
N VAL A 23 -4.97 -15.30 5.26
CA VAL A 23 -4.26 -15.02 4.76
C VAL A 23 -3.78 -14.20 4.68
N ALA A 24 -4.02 -14.17 4.81
CA ALA A 24 -3.80 -12.76 4.85
C ALA A 24 -2.37 -12.32 4.88
N GLY A 25 -1.50 -13.12 4.70
CA GLY A 25 -0.10 -12.80 4.75
C GLY A 25 0.28 -11.49 4.08
N PRO A 26 -0.19 -11.18 2.86
CA PRO A 26 0.24 -9.95 2.17
C PRO A 26 -0.14 -8.68 2.92
N ALA A 27 -1.34 -8.62 3.43
CA ALA A 27 -1.79 -7.44 4.13
C ALA A 27 -1.00 -7.23 5.41
N ALA A 28 -0.73 -8.32 6.13
CA ALA A 28 0.07 -8.25 7.33
C ALA A 28 1.48 -7.76 7.02
N ALA A 29 2.03 -8.18 5.87
CA ALA A 29 3.38 -7.79 5.49
C ALA A 29 3.49 -6.30 5.21
N ALA A 30 2.40 -5.66 4.76
CA ALA A 30 2.43 -4.24 4.47
C ALA A 30 2.68 -3.41 5.73
N GLY A 31 2.01 -3.71 6.81
CA GLY A 31 2.24 -3.09 8.11
C GLY A 31 1.77 -1.65 8.24
N CYS A 32 1.71 -0.87 7.20
CA CYS A 32 1.33 0.53 7.24
C CYS A 32 0.31 0.88 6.17
N THR A 33 -0.32 2.04 6.32
CA THR A 33 -1.25 2.59 5.35
C THR A 33 -0.81 4.01 5.01
N ALA A 34 -0.80 4.33 3.73
CA ALA A 34 -0.49 5.68 3.25
C ALA A 34 -1.79 6.34 2.79
N LYS A 35 -2.04 7.55 3.26
CA LYS A 35 -3.18 8.36 2.82
C LYS A 35 -2.67 9.57 2.09
N ALA A 36 -3.15 9.81 0.89
CA ALA A 36 -2.71 10.94 0.09
C ALA A 36 -3.27 12.25 0.62
N LEU A 37 -2.39 13.18 0.92
CA LEU A 37 -2.74 14.56 1.31
C LEU A 37 -3.04 15.38 0.07
N GLU A 38 -2.39 15.05 -1.03
CA GLU A 38 -2.63 15.61 -2.35
C GLU A 38 -2.56 14.46 -3.34
N THR A 39 -3.14 14.63 -4.52
CA THR A 39 -3.06 13.62 -5.56
C THR A 39 -1.61 13.38 -5.93
N VAL A 40 -1.19 12.11 -5.91
CA VAL A 40 0.18 11.72 -6.23
C VAL A 40 0.17 10.61 -7.28
N VAL A 41 1.27 10.50 -8.00
CA VAL A 41 1.46 9.45 -9.00
C VAL A 41 2.22 8.30 -8.36
N ILE A 42 1.73 7.08 -8.59
CA ILE A 42 2.47 5.87 -8.21
C ILE A 42 3.41 5.55 -9.35
N ARG A 43 4.71 5.55 -9.06
CA ARG A 43 5.76 5.40 -10.07
C ARG A 43 6.52 4.10 -9.90
N SER A 44 7.13 3.64 -10.96
CA SER A 44 7.86 2.37 -10.95
C SER A 44 9.18 2.46 -10.17
N THR A 45 9.72 3.66 -9.98
CA THR A 45 11.00 3.87 -9.28
C THR A 45 10.89 5.04 -8.32
N THR A 46 11.90 5.21 -7.48
CA THR A 46 11.99 6.34 -6.54
C THR A 46 12.55 7.57 -7.27
N SER A 47 11.85 8.00 -8.30
CA SER A 47 12.25 9.14 -9.13
C SER A 47 11.01 9.78 -9.73
N THR A 48 10.98 11.11 -9.80
CA THR A 48 9.89 11.84 -10.45
C THR A 48 9.87 11.57 -11.97
N GLY A 49 10.95 11.04 -12.53
CA GLY A 49 10.99 10.61 -13.92
C GLY A 49 10.62 9.15 -14.13
N GLY A 50 10.30 8.41 -13.05
CA GLY A 50 9.89 7.01 -13.17
C GLY A 50 8.56 6.88 -13.89
N THR A 51 8.34 5.69 -14.47
CA THR A 51 7.09 5.42 -15.19
C THR A 51 5.89 5.57 -14.28
N ALA A 52 4.90 6.32 -14.73
CA ALA A 52 3.63 6.47 -14.01
C ALA A 52 2.82 5.19 -14.17
N LEU A 53 2.54 4.50 -13.07
CA LEU A 53 1.81 3.25 -13.07
C LEU A 53 0.33 3.46 -12.76
N ALA A 54 0.04 4.39 -11.86
CA ALA A 54 -1.32 4.68 -11.40
C ALA A 54 -1.30 6.00 -10.65
N GLN A 55 -2.45 6.38 -10.11
CA GLN A 55 -2.59 7.63 -9.38
C GLN A 55 -3.32 7.34 -8.07
N LEU A 56 -2.85 7.97 -7.00
CA LEU A 56 -3.51 7.94 -5.70
C LEU A 56 -4.08 9.33 -5.49
N ASN A 57 -5.40 9.46 -5.51
CA ASN A 57 -6.05 10.75 -5.42
C ASN A 57 -6.08 11.26 -3.98
N LYS A 58 -6.13 12.56 -3.83
CA LYS A 58 -6.23 13.18 -2.51
C LYS A 58 -7.32 12.50 -1.69
N GLY A 59 -6.98 12.10 -0.48
CA GLY A 59 -7.90 11.43 0.44
C GLY A 59 -7.96 9.92 0.28
N GLN A 60 -7.41 9.36 -0.79
CA GLN A 60 -7.39 7.91 -0.96
C GLN A 60 -6.24 7.30 -0.17
N SER A 61 -6.42 6.04 0.21
CA SER A 61 -5.43 5.29 0.96
C SER A 61 -4.93 4.10 0.16
N ALA A 62 -3.72 3.65 0.48
CA ALA A 62 -3.13 2.45 -0.10
C ALA A 62 -2.37 1.71 0.98
N SER A 63 -2.24 0.40 0.82
CA SER A 63 -1.33 -0.36 1.68
C SER A 63 0.09 0.16 1.44
N ALA A 64 0.88 0.26 2.50
CA ALA A 64 2.21 0.85 2.39
C ALA A 64 3.21 0.06 3.21
N SER A 65 4.46 0.07 2.75
CA SER A 65 5.58 -0.38 3.56
C SER A 65 5.83 0.65 4.66
N CYS A 66 6.17 0.17 5.84
CA CYS A 66 6.60 1.08 6.91
C CYS A 66 8.05 1.50 6.73
N THR A 67 8.78 0.86 5.82
CA THR A 67 10.15 1.23 5.49
C THR A 67 10.12 2.41 4.52
N MET A 68 10.91 3.44 4.82
CA MET A 68 11.07 4.58 3.92
C MET A 68 12.15 4.27 2.89
N TYR A 69 11.93 4.73 1.68
CA TYR A 69 12.89 4.62 0.60
C TYR A 69 13.38 6.01 0.22
N TYR A 70 14.56 6.11 -0.36
CA TYR A 70 15.14 7.40 -0.72
C TYR A 70 15.65 7.32 -2.16
N GLY A 71 15.28 8.33 -2.95
CA GLY A 71 15.79 8.47 -4.30
C GLY A 71 17.15 9.15 -4.31
N SER A 72 17.78 9.19 -5.48
CA SER A 72 19.09 9.85 -5.63
C SER A 72 18.96 11.36 -5.86
N VAL A 73 17.78 11.81 -6.29
CA VAL A 73 17.54 13.22 -6.64
C VAL A 73 16.43 13.78 -5.75
N SER A 74 16.64 14.99 -5.25
CA SER A 74 15.62 15.68 -4.46
C SER A 74 14.46 16.11 -5.35
N TYR A 75 13.28 16.13 -4.75
CA TYR A 75 12.08 16.72 -5.37
C TYR A 75 11.51 17.77 -4.40
N GLU A 76 10.65 18.61 -4.92
CA GLU A 76 9.87 19.52 -4.08
C GLU A 76 8.40 19.26 -4.35
N LYS A 77 7.71 18.65 -3.38
CA LYS A 77 6.29 18.34 -3.47
C LYS A 77 5.65 18.64 -2.12
N CYS A 78 4.42 19.15 -2.16
CA CYS A 78 3.67 19.52 -0.96
C CYS A 78 4.49 20.48 -0.09
N ASP A 79 5.19 21.39 -0.76
CA ASP A 79 6.00 22.47 -0.14
C ASP A 79 7.17 21.95 0.70
N ILE A 80 7.61 20.73 0.43
CA ILE A 80 8.73 20.13 1.16
C ILE A 80 9.74 19.57 0.15
N VAL A 81 10.99 19.92 0.34
CA VAL A 81 12.11 19.36 -0.43
C VAL A 81 12.56 18.07 0.25
N SER A 82 12.63 16.97 -0.48
CA SER A 82 12.98 15.69 0.11
C SER A 82 13.44 14.71 -0.96
N LYS A 83 14.03 13.62 -0.51
CA LYS A 83 14.34 12.46 -1.35
C LYS A 83 13.49 11.24 -0.92
N ARG A 84 12.58 11.43 0.02
CA ARG A 84 11.85 10.32 0.65
C ARG A 84 10.70 9.83 -0.21
N TRP A 85 10.61 8.52 -0.36
CA TRP A 85 9.56 7.83 -1.11
C TRP A 85 8.92 6.76 -0.24
N VAL A 86 7.66 6.47 -0.51
CA VAL A 86 6.89 5.43 0.18
C VAL A 86 6.46 4.40 -0.85
N LYS A 87 6.71 3.13 -0.56
CA LYS A 87 6.24 2.05 -1.41
C LYS A 87 4.81 1.71 -1.06
N VAL A 88 3.94 1.74 -2.05
CA VAL A 88 2.50 1.52 -1.86
C VAL A 88 1.98 0.46 -2.81
N THR A 89 0.88 -0.17 -2.42
CA THR A 89 0.15 -1.11 -3.27
C THR A 89 -1.32 -0.75 -3.21
N ARG A 90 -1.92 -0.57 -4.38
CA ARG A 90 -3.35 -0.29 -4.48
C ARG A 90 -3.89 -0.92 -5.76
N SER A 91 -4.97 -1.69 -5.62
CA SER A 91 -5.65 -2.33 -6.75
C SER A 91 -4.68 -3.14 -7.61
N GLY A 92 -3.76 -3.85 -6.96
CA GLY A 92 -2.80 -4.70 -7.64
C GLY A 92 -1.60 -3.98 -8.23
N VAL A 93 -1.52 -2.65 -8.08
CA VAL A 93 -0.38 -1.87 -8.58
C VAL A 93 0.53 -1.55 -7.41
N THR A 94 1.81 -1.92 -7.53
CA THR A 94 2.83 -1.62 -6.53
C THR A 94 3.84 -0.67 -7.13
N GLY A 95 4.15 0.38 -6.39
CA GLY A 95 5.13 1.37 -6.83
C GLY A 95 5.42 2.36 -5.73
N TYR A 96 5.94 3.52 -6.09
CA TYR A 96 6.44 4.51 -5.15
C TYR A 96 5.72 5.84 -5.32
N VAL A 97 5.43 6.49 -4.20
CA VAL A 97 4.87 7.85 -4.18
C VAL A 97 5.79 8.75 -3.39
N VAL A 98 5.74 10.06 -3.69
CA VAL A 98 6.54 11.04 -2.94
C VAL A 98 6.08 11.04 -1.48
N GLY A 99 7.03 10.86 -0.58
CA GLY A 99 6.71 10.69 0.85
C GLY A 99 6.20 11.95 1.53
N THR A 100 6.44 13.12 0.94
CA THR A 100 6.01 14.40 1.53
C THR A 100 4.53 14.69 1.34
N CYS A 101 3.86 13.95 0.45
CA CYS A 101 2.45 14.20 0.13
C CYS A 101 1.52 13.12 0.69
N VAL A 102 2.01 12.25 1.56
CA VAL A 102 1.20 11.21 2.16
C VAL A 102 1.41 11.18 3.67
N THR A 103 0.40 10.70 4.39
CA THR A 103 0.49 10.43 5.82
C THR A 103 0.58 8.93 6.01
N ILE A 104 1.51 8.48 6.84
CA ILE A 104 1.71 7.06 7.11
C ILE A 104 1.14 6.74 8.48
N THR A 105 0.36 5.68 8.55
CA THR A 105 -0.23 5.18 9.79
C THR A 105 0.13 3.72 9.93
N GLU A 106 0.59 3.32 11.10
CA GLU A 106 0.81 1.90 11.40
C GLU A 106 -0.53 1.20 11.58
N ASN A 107 -0.63 0.02 11.01
CA ASN A 107 -1.85 -0.78 11.12
C ASN A 107 -1.92 -1.54 12.44
#